data_f2e495fbc8a95fa6c8116237c889f43d
#
_entry.id   f2e495fbc8a95fa6c8116237c889f43d
#
_cell.length_a   1.000
_cell.length_b   1.000
_cell.length_c   1.000
_cell.angle_alpha   90.00
_cell.angle_beta   90.00
_cell.angle_gamma   90.00
#
_symmetry.space_group_name_H-M   'P 1'
#
loop_
_entity.id
_entity.type
_entity.pdbx_description
1 polymer ?
#
loop_
_entity_poly.entity_id
_entity_poly.type
_entity_poly.pdbx_seq_one_letter_code
_entity_poly.pdbx_strand_id
1 'polypeptide(L)'
;LDKQQDKFKLSLLSLVLLSIFFSPVAVGAQLHTGKPFLLDDASKSDRGSDDGTIGIGKKSKASYGAIAIGEESKAEARHNVAIGYKADSGTDANSITIGYNTKVSGQEAIAIGKESKAGGRSVVLGGQAEGTTTQTVVIG
;
A
#
# COMPACT_ATOMS: atom_id res chain seq x y z
N LEU A 1 -47.10 -29.53 -20.71
CA LEU A 1 -45.75 -29.66 -21.24
C LEU A 1 -45.04 -28.30 -21.29
N ASP A 2 -45.68 -27.27 -21.84
CA ASP A 2 -45.07 -25.93 -21.97
C ASP A 2 -44.86 -25.24 -20.63
N LYS A 3 -45.75 -25.40 -19.68
CA LYS A 3 -45.63 -24.85 -18.31
C LYS A 3 -44.49 -25.46 -17.52
N GLN A 4 -44.13 -26.71 -17.72
CA GLN A 4 -42.98 -27.35 -17.07
C GLN A 4 -41.66 -26.92 -17.68
N GLN A 5 -41.61 -26.74 -18.99
CA GLN A 5 -40.43 -26.20 -19.68
C GLN A 5 -40.15 -24.74 -19.29
N ASP A 6 -41.18 -23.92 -19.13
CA ASP A 6 -41.05 -22.52 -18.71
C ASP A 6 -40.58 -22.44 -17.25
N LYS A 7 -41.07 -23.29 -16.36
CA LYS A 7 -40.59 -23.39 -14.98
C LYS A 7 -39.12 -23.83 -14.92
N PHE A 8 -38.72 -24.76 -15.77
CA PHE A 8 -37.32 -25.21 -15.84
C PHE A 8 -36.40 -24.13 -16.36
N LYS A 9 -36.78 -23.38 -17.39
CA LYS A 9 -36.05 -22.25 -17.93
C LYS A 9 -35.90 -21.12 -16.92
N LEU A 10 -36.95 -20.80 -16.19
CA LEU A 10 -36.91 -19.79 -15.10
C LEU A 10 -35.99 -20.21 -13.94
N SER A 11 -36.02 -21.50 -13.57
CA SER A 11 -35.14 -22.04 -12.54
C SER A 11 -33.69 -22.03 -12.97
N LEU A 12 -33.38 -22.33 -14.23
CA LEU A 12 -32.03 -22.28 -14.78
C LEU A 12 -31.50 -20.84 -14.86
N LEU A 13 -32.35 -19.90 -15.28
CA LEU A 13 -32.01 -18.47 -15.32
C LEU A 13 -31.74 -17.91 -13.92
N SER A 14 -32.54 -18.31 -12.94
CA SER A 14 -32.33 -17.95 -11.53
C SER A 14 -31.00 -18.50 -11.00
N LEU A 15 -30.62 -19.72 -11.36
CA LEU A 15 -29.36 -20.32 -10.98
C LEU A 15 -28.16 -19.60 -11.60
N VAL A 16 -28.24 -19.21 -12.87
CA VAL A 16 -27.22 -18.45 -13.57
C VAL A 16 -27.07 -17.04 -12.97
N LEU A 17 -28.17 -16.36 -12.69
CA LEU A 17 -28.13 -15.04 -12.01
C LEU A 17 -27.53 -15.15 -10.62
N LEU A 18 -27.86 -16.19 -9.85
CA LEU A 18 -27.28 -16.43 -8.54
C LEU A 18 -25.76 -16.67 -8.63
N SER A 19 -25.28 -17.40 -9.63
CA SER A 19 -23.86 -17.63 -9.84
C SER A 19 -23.08 -16.36 -10.21
N ILE A 20 -23.71 -15.40 -10.88
CA ILE A 20 -23.12 -14.08 -11.19
C ILE A 20 -22.99 -13.25 -9.91
N PHE A 21 -23.98 -13.25 -9.02
CA PHE A 21 -23.95 -12.48 -7.78
C PHE A 21 -23.09 -13.09 -6.68
N PHE A 22 -22.98 -14.41 -6.63
CA PHE A 22 -22.21 -15.14 -5.62
C PHE A 22 -20.95 -15.79 -6.18
N SER A 23 -20.62 -15.54 -7.44
CA SER A 23 -19.32 -15.88 -7.97
C SER A 23 -18.27 -15.16 -7.13
N PRO A 24 -17.34 -15.85 -6.45
CA PRO A 24 -16.26 -15.18 -5.77
C PRO A 24 -15.39 -14.50 -6.83
N VAL A 25 -15.71 -13.27 -7.15
CA VAL A 25 -14.73 -12.40 -7.77
C VAL A 25 -13.68 -12.24 -6.69
N ALA A 26 -12.62 -13.02 -6.76
CA ALA A 26 -11.45 -12.83 -5.94
C ALA A 26 -10.94 -11.42 -6.25
N VAL A 27 -11.26 -10.47 -5.37
CA VAL A 27 -10.84 -9.06 -5.51
C VAL A 27 -9.32 -8.95 -5.61
N GLY A 28 -8.58 -9.96 -5.13
CA GLY A 28 -7.14 -10.12 -5.30
C GLY A 28 -6.68 -10.75 -6.61
N ALA A 29 -7.57 -11.41 -7.37
CA ALA A 29 -7.17 -12.10 -8.61
C ALA A 29 -7.01 -11.16 -9.82
N GLN A 30 -7.33 -9.90 -9.69
CA GLN A 30 -7.11 -8.88 -10.71
C GLN A 30 -5.82 -8.06 -10.49
N LEU A 31 -4.89 -8.60 -9.77
CA LEU A 31 -3.53 -8.08 -9.72
C LEU A 31 -2.89 -8.23 -11.09
N HIS A 32 -3.20 -7.29 -11.93
CA HIS A 32 -2.71 -7.25 -13.31
C HIS A 32 -1.34 -6.61 -13.33
N THR A 33 -0.48 -7.25 -14.08
CA THR A 33 0.76 -6.68 -14.57
C THR A 33 0.59 -5.21 -14.96
N GLY A 34 1.35 -4.33 -14.37
CA GLY A 34 1.42 -2.93 -14.72
C GLY A 34 0.38 -2.01 -14.07
N LYS A 35 -0.32 -2.48 -13.03
CA LYS A 35 -1.25 -1.62 -12.28
C LYS A 35 -0.93 -1.60 -10.79
N PRO A 36 -1.11 -0.46 -10.11
CA PRO A 36 -0.92 -0.39 -8.67
C PRO A 36 -1.93 -1.27 -7.93
N PHE A 37 -1.49 -1.92 -6.87
CA PHE A 37 -2.35 -2.62 -5.93
C PHE A 37 -2.78 -1.66 -4.82
N LEU A 38 -4.02 -1.21 -4.86
CA LEU A 38 -4.58 -0.23 -3.92
C LEU A 38 -5.81 -0.82 -3.24
N LEU A 39 -5.86 -0.78 -1.92
CA LEU A 39 -6.98 -1.23 -1.10
C LEU A 39 -7.32 -0.20 -0.02
N ASP A 40 -8.58 -0.19 0.42
CA ASP A 40 -9.05 0.58 1.56
C ASP A 40 -8.77 2.09 1.46
N ASP A 41 -9.28 2.70 0.40
CA ASP A 41 -9.10 4.14 0.13
C ASP A 41 -7.62 4.59 0.02
N ALA A 42 -6.75 3.67 -0.36
CA ALA A 42 -5.39 4.01 -0.73
C ALA A 42 -5.36 4.78 -2.05
N SER A 43 -4.49 5.74 -2.15
CA SER A 43 -4.28 6.49 -3.38
C SER A 43 -2.86 6.36 -3.90
N LYS A 44 -2.74 6.44 -5.22
CA LYS A 44 -1.47 6.59 -5.87
C LYS A 44 -1.02 8.05 -5.80
N SER A 45 0.15 8.30 -5.24
CA SER A 45 0.77 9.61 -5.33
C SER A 45 1.68 9.67 -6.54
N ASP A 46 1.06 9.70 -7.65
CA ASP A 46 1.58 9.95 -8.95
C ASP A 46 3.08 9.85 -9.32
N ARG A 47 3.36 9.29 -10.44
CA ARG A 47 4.20 9.64 -11.61
C ARG A 47 4.67 8.40 -12.35
N GLY A 48 4.01 8.07 -13.44
CA GLY A 48 4.48 7.08 -14.40
C GLY A 48 3.67 5.79 -14.48
N SER A 49 4.06 4.89 -15.33
CA SER A 49 3.48 3.55 -15.44
C SER A 49 3.90 2.71 -14.24
N ASP A 50 2.94 2.08 -13.59
CA ASP A 50 3.02 1.66 -12.22
C ASP A 50 3.22 0.18 -12.00
N ASP A 51 4.39 -0.27 -12.24
CA ASP A 51 4.76 -1.63 -11.88
C ASP A 51 5.20 -1.70 -10.41
N GLY A 52 4.56 -2.58 -9.65
CA GLY A 52 4.97 -2.89 -8.29
C GLY A 52 4.56 -1.90 -7.20
N THR A 53 3.65 -0.97 -7.47
CA THR A 53 3.12 -0.08 -6.45
C THR A 53 2.08 -0.77 -5.58
N ILE A 54 2.21 -0.68 -4.26
CA ILE A 54 1.29 -1.27 -3.29
C ILE A 54 0.82 -0.19 -2.31
N GLY A 55 -0.49 0.00 -2.22
CA GLY A 55 -1.12 0.88 -1.24
C GLY A 55 -2.24 0.16 -0.50
N ILE A 56 -2.18 0.12 0.81
CA ILE A 56 -3.20 -0.52 1.65
C ILE A 56 -3.47 0.36 2.87
N GLY A 57 -4.70 0.77 3.03
CA GLY A 57 -5.14 1.54 4.18
C GLY A 57 -5.71 2.90 3.82
N LYS A 58 -6.61 3.40 4.67
CA LYS A 58 -7.32 4.65 4.47
C LYS A 58 -6.36 5.82 4.28
N LYS A 59 -6.51 6.57 3.20
CA LYS A 59 -5.66 7.70 2.84
C LYS A 59 -4.18 7.38 2.69
N SER A 60 -3.81 6.10 2.56
CA SER A 60 -2.42 5.76 2.23
C SER A 60 -2.05 6.24 0.84
N LYS A 61 -0.79 6.61 0.64
CA LYS A 61 -0.29 7.11 -0.65
C LYS A 61 1.00 6.40 -1.03
N ALA A 62 1.01 5.78 -2.20
CA ALA A 62 2.19 5.11 -2.73
C ALA A 62 2.53 5.62 -4.14
N SER A 63 3.79 5.94 -4.36
CA SER A 63 4.32 6.35 -5.66
C SER A 63 4.81 5.15 -6.47
N TYR A 64 5.47 5.38 -7.57
CA TYR A 64 5.99 4.37 -8.47
C TYR A 64 6.91 3.36 -7.77
N GLY A 65 6.58 2.07 -7.85
CA GLY A 65 7.36 1.01 -7.22
C GLY A 65 7.45 1.12 -5.69
N ALA A 66 6.60 1.92 -5.06
CA ALA A 66 6.61 2.15 -3.62
C ALA A 66 5.57 1.29 -2.89
N ILE A 67 5.76 1.12 -1.62
CA ILE A 67 4.87 0.36 -0.74
C ILE A 67 4.40 1.26 0.39
N ALA A 68 3.08 1.51 0.50
CA ALA A 68 2.46 2.24 1.60
C ALA A 68 1.40 1.36 2.25
N ILE A 69 1.60 0.96 3.49
CA ILE A 69 0.68 0.10 4.23
C ILE A 69 0.36 0.73 5.59
N GLY A 70 -0.89 1.00 5.82
CA GLY A 70 -1.40 1.62 7.04
C GLY A 70 -2.15 2.92 6.78
N GLU A 71 -3.05 3.28 7.69
CA GLU A 71 -3.81 4.52 7.57
C GLU A 71 -2.87 5.74 7.55
N GLU A 72 -3.06 6.62 6.58
CA GLU A 72 -2.27 7.83 6.33
C GLU A 72 -0.76 7.59 6.09
N SER A 73 -0.37 6.35 5.76
CA SER A 73 1.02 6.06 5.39
C SER A 73 1.39 6.73 4.07
N LYS A 74 2.63 7.22 3.95
CA LYS A 74 3.10 7.98 2.79
C LYS A 74 4.43 7.45 2.26
N ALA A 75 4.38 6.84 1.11
CA ALA A 75 5.55 6.45 0.31
C ALA A 75 5.51 7.25 -1.01
N GLU A 76 5.70 8.58 -0.91
CA GLU A 76 5.41 9.51 -2.00
C GLU A 76 6.56 9.66 -3.01
N ALA A 77 7.66 8.97 -2.83
CA ALA A 77 8.74 8.91 -3.80
C ALA A 77 9.00 7.47 -4.30
N ARG A 78 9.76 7.35 -5.37
CA ARG A 78 10.04 6.07 -6.03
C ARG A 78 10.74 5.10 -5.11
N HIS A 79 10.26 3.85 -5.10
CA HIS A 79 10.83 2.73 -4.35
C HIS A 79 10.87 2.95 -2.83
N ASN A 80 10.08 3.87 -2.31
CA ASN A 80 9.95 4.07 -0.87
C ASN A 80 9.07 2.98 -0.24
N VAL A 81 9.34 2.70 1.02
CA VAL A 81 8.51 1.83 1.85
C VAL A 81 8.03 2.61 3.06
N ALA A 82 6.73 2.68 3.28
CA ALA A 82 6.12 3.29 4.45
C ALA A 82 5.09 2.31 5.05
N ILE A 83 5.38 1.72 6.18
CA ILE A 83 4.53 0.74 6.84
C ILE A 83 4.22 1.17 8.26
N GLY A 84 2.94 1.41 8.54
CA GLY A 84 2.44 1.83 9.84
C GLY A 84 1.56 3.06 9.75
N TYR A 85 0.80 3.32 10.81
CA TYR A 85 -0.03 4.51 10.92
C TYR A 85 0.82 5.78 10.83
N LYS A 86 0.53 6.64 9.86
CA LYS A 86 1.28 7.88 9.59
C LYS A 86 2.79 7.72 9.36
N ALA A 87 3.23 6.53 8.95
CA ALA A 87 4.60 6.36 8.51
C ALA A 87 4.86 7.21 7.26
N ASP A 88 5.92 8.00 7.24
CA ASP A 88 6.23 8.95 6.18
C ASP A 88 7.68 8.80 5.72
N SER A 89 7.88 8.20 4.57
CA SER A 89 9.21 7.98 3.99
C SER A 89 9.75 9.16 3.19
N GLY A 90 9.10 10.31 3.32
CA GLY A 90 9.55 11.54 2.67
C GLY A 90 9.32 11.58 1.16
N THR A 91 9.84 12.62 0.56
CA THR A 91 9.72 12.90 -0.88
C THR A 91 10.95 12.50 -1.70
N ASP A 92 11.98 12.04 -1.03
CA ASP A 92 13.20 11.53 -1.67
C ASP A 92 13.17 10.00 -1.78
N ALA A 93 13.77 9.47 -2.83
CA ALA A 93 13.64 8.06 -3.19
C ALA A 93 14.47 7.10 -2.32
N ASN A 94 14.09 5.82 -2.38
CA ASN A 94 14.83 4.69 -1.82
C ASN A 94 14.92 4.69 -0.28
N SER A 95 13.88 5.17 0.39
CA SER A 95 13.84 5.25 1.86
C SER A 95 12.82 4.27 2.46
N ILE A 96 13.06 3.85 3.68
CA ILE A 96 12.24 2.89 4.41
C ILE A 96 11.81 3.46 5.75
N THR A 97 10.50 3.48 6.00
CA THR A 97 9.91 3.80 7.31
C THR A 97 9.00 2.67 7.77
N ILE A 98 9.23 2.19 8.98
CA ILE A 98 8.37 1.15 9.58
C ILE A 98 8.08 1.50 11.03
N GLY A 99 6.81 1.74 11.32
CA GLY A 99 6.35 2.05 12.67
C GLY A 99 5.29 3.16 12.71
N TYR A 100 4.72 3.37 13.88
CA TYR A 100 3.77 4.44 14.14
C TYR A 100 4.46 5.81 14.06
N ASN A 101 3.95 6.70 13.23
CA ASN A 101 4.43 8.09 13.07
C ASN A 101 5.96 8.20 12.84
N THR A 102 6.52 7.23 12.15
CA THR A 102 7.94 7.17 11.78
C THR A 102 8.20 8.09 10.59
N LYS A 103 9.33 8.77 10.57
CA LYS A 103 9.61 9.76 9.53
C LYS A 103 11.03 9.70 8.98
N VAL A 104 11.14 9.80 7.68
CA VAL A 104 12.41 10.02 6.98
C VAL A 104 12.37 11.38 6.27
N SER A 105 13.47 12.14 6.35
CA SER A 105 13.62 13.44 5.72
C SER A 105 14.82 13.49 4.77
N GLY A 106 14.96 12.51 3.89
CA GLY A 106 16.04 12.47 2.90
C GLY A 106 16.11 11.13 2.19
N GLN A 107 16.94 11.05 1.16
CA GLN A 107 17.09 9.84 0.36
C GLN A 107 17.90 8.73 1.06
N GLU A 108 17.66 7.49 0.63
CA GLU A 108 18.49 6.34 1.03
C GLU A 108 18.58 6.17 2.56
N ALA A 109 17.49 6.44 3.27
CA ALA A 109 17.45 6.38 4.72
C ALA A 109 16.49 5.32 5.24
N ILE A 110 16.77 4.83 6.43
CA ILE A 110 15.97 3.82 7.12
C ILE A 110 15.60 4.32 8.50
N ALA A 111 14.31 4.36 8.81
CA ALA A 111 13.79 4.64 10.15
C ALA A 111 12.82 3.52 10.56
N ILE A 112 13.14 2.81 11.60
CA ILE A 112 12.31 1.72 12.12
C ILE A 112 12.08 1.88 13.62
N GLY A 113 10.84 1.96 14.03
CA GLY A 113 10.42 2.14 15.41
C GLY A 113 9.40 3.26 15.56
N LYS A 114 8.55 3.17 16.59
CA LYS A 114 7.56 4.20 16.89
C LYS A 114 8.23 5.58 17.02
N GLU A 115 7.75 6.56 16.25
CA GLU A 115 8.20 7.96 16.30
C GLU A 115 9.70 8.15 16.02
N SER A 116 10.35 7.17 15.39
CA SER A 116 11.75 7.33 14.97
C SER A 116 11.90 8.29 13.79
N LYS A 117 13.05 8.99 13.74
CA LYS A 117 13.31 9.96 12.67
C LYS A 117 14.72 9.78 12.10
N ALA A 118 14.81 9.68 10.77
CA ALA A 118 16.09 9.57 10.08
C ALA A 118 16.27 10.68 9.04
N GLY A 119 17.47 11.24 8.99
CA GLY A 119 17.95 12.10 7.90
C GLY A 119 18.46 11.27 6.72
N GLY A 120 18.92 11.94 5.66
CA GLY A 120 19.39 11.26 4.45
C GLY A 120 20.58 10.34 4.70
N ARG A 121 20.62 9.18 4.04
CA ARG A 121 21.68 8.16 4.16
C ARG A 121 21.91 7.67 5.58
N SER A 122 20.90 7.75 6.43
CA SER A 122 21.00 7.39 7.84
C SER A 122 20.21 6.12 8.15
N VAL A 123 20.62 5.40 9.16
CA VAL A 123 19.92 4.23 9.69
C VAL A 123 19.57 4.51 11.15
N VAL A 124 18.27 4.52 11.45
CA VAL A 124 17.75 4.77 12.79
C VAL A 124 16.83 3.62 13.19
N LEU A 125 17.20 2.91 14.23
CA LEU A 125 16.45 1.76 14.75
C LEU A 125 16.14 1.97 16.23
N GLY A 126 14.88 1.98 16.58
CA GLY A 126 14.42 2.10 17.96
C GLY A 126 13.28 3.11 18.12
N GLY A 127 12.45 2.90 19.12
CA GLY A 127 11.35 3.82 19.44
C GLY A 127 11.87 5.19 19.86
N GLN A 128 11.38 6.27 19.22
CA GLN A 128 11.78 7.66 19.46
C GLN A 128 13.27 7.96 19.20
N ALA A 129 13.98 7.03 18.54
CA ALA A 129 15.36 7.27 18.15
C ALA A 129 15.43 8.33 17.05
N GLU A 130 16.36 9.25 17.16
CA GLU A 130 16.53 10.36 16.20
C GLU A 130 17.96 10.45 15.66
N GLY A 131 18.09 10.36 14.34
CA GLY A 131 19.33 10.61 13.60
C GLY A 131 19.02 11.48 12.41
N THR A 132 18.73 12.77 12.64
CA THR A 132 18.21 13.70 11.63
C THR A 132 19.29 14.32 10.75
N THR A 133 20.54 14.12 11.07
CA THR A 133 21.67 14.51 10.21
C THR A 133 21.94 13.46 9.15
N THR A 134 22.73 13.79 8.15
CA THR A 134 23.11 12.84 7.10
C THR A 134 24.17 11.85 7.58
N GLN A 135 24.11 10.62 7.03
CA GLN A 135 25.13 9.58 7.27
C GLN A 135 25.29 9.20 8.75
N THR A 136 24.18 9.07 9.46
CA THR A 136 24.16 8.73 10.89
C THR A 136 23.62 7.33 11.10
N VAL A 137 24.18 6.62 12.07
CA VAL A 137 23.63 5.35 12.56
C VAL A 137 23.24 5.51 14.03
N VAL A 138 21.97 5.30 14.33
CA VAL A 138 21.41 5.40 15.68
C VAL A 138 20.66 4.10 15.98
N ILE A 139 21.00 3.47 17.08
CA ILE A 139 20.31 2.28 17.58
C ILE A 139 20.00 2.49 19.05
N GLY A 140 18.69 2.39 19.41
CA GLY A 140 18.35 2.57 20.81
C GLY A 140 17.01 3.22 21.10
#